data_2c7048af449d8244dbdf4e1c6357a40c
#
_entry.id   2c7048af449d8244dbdf4e1c6357a40c
#
_cell.length_a   1.000
_cell.length_b   1.000
_cell.length_c   1.000
_cell.angle_alpha   90.00
_cell.angle_beta   90.00
_cell.angle_gamma   90.00
#
_symmetry.space_group_name_H-M   'P 1'
#
loop_
_entity.id
_entity.type
_entity.pdbx_description
1 polymer ?
#
loop_
_entity_poly.entity_id
_entity_poly.type
_entity_poly.pdbx_seq_one_letter_code
_entity_poly.pdbx_strand_id
1 'polypeptide(L)'
;MNITYRMASVDDLKTVIELSIKMCEGDYCGEHDDDDVLNAMQNPKMAIFIAFDADKAVGFSRVDIRHESIWTESDIGPWGHLDGIFVLSKYRNQGIAQVLLAMCEDWARENGCVEFGSDCDFDNDGSLVFHLKAGFNVTHRLIHFSKKL
;
A
#
# COMPACT_ATOMS: atom_id res chain seq x y z
N MET A 1 8.94 5.97 -22.23
CA MET A 1 8.51 4.98 -21.22
C MET A 1 7.00 4.94 -21.26
N ASN A 2 6.43 3.77 -21.43
CA ASN A 2 4.97 3.61 -21.51
C ASN A 2 4.52 2.75 -20.33
N ILE A 3 4.20 3.41 -19.20
CA ILE A 3 3.79 2.72 -17.99
C ILE A 3 2.32 2.37 -18.09
N THR A 4 2.00 1.11 -17.90
CA THR A 4 0.63 0.60 -17.79
C THR A 4 0.33 0.19 -16.36
N TYR A 5 -0.94 0.25 -15.97
CA TYR A 5 -1.41 -0.04 -14.63
C TYR A 5 -2.62 -0.95 -14.67
N ARG A 6 -2.69 -1.90 -13.77
CA ARG A 6 -3.87 -2.76 -13.61
C ARG A 6 -3.95 -3.35 -12.22
N MET A 7 -5.14 -3.84 -11.88
CA MET A 7 -5.31 -4.68 -10.69
C MET A 7 -4.58 -6.01 -10.89
N ALA A 8 -3.96 -6.50 -9.84
CA ALA A 8 -3.32 -7.82 -9.80
C ALA A 8 -4.39 -8.93 -9.81
N SER A 9 -4.06 -10.03 -10.45
CA SER A 9 -4.77 -11.30 -10.38
C SER A 9 -3.91 -12.34 -9.67
N VAL A 10 -4.46 -13.51 -9.37
CA VAL A 10 -3.72 -14.63 -8.76
C VAL A 10 -2.51 -15.08 -9.59
N ASP A 11 -2.53 -14.84 -10.90
CA ASP A 11 -1.41 -15.15 -11.78
C ASP A 11 -0.20 -14.23 -11.53
N ASP A 12 -0.41 -13.10 -10.86
CA ASP A 12 0.65 -12.15 -10.51
C ASP A 12 1.32 -12.46 -9.15
N LEU A 13 0.99 -13.56 -8.49
CA LEU A 13 1.46 -13.89 -7.13
C LEU A 13 2.97 -13.73 -6.99
N LYS A 14 3.76 -14.35 -7.88
CA LYS A 14 5.23 -14.23 -7.86
C LYS A 14 5.70 -12.78 -8.00
N THR A 15 5.08 -12.04 -8.90
CA THR A 15 5.41 -10.62 -9.14
C THR A 15 5.15 -9.78 -7.89
N VAL A 16 4.02 -9.99 -7.22
CA VAL A 16 3.68 -9.28 -5.98
C VAL A 16 4.68 -9.62 -4.87
N ILE A 17 5.01 -10.90 -4.70
CA ILE A 17 6.01 -11.35 -3.71
C ILE A 17 7.37 -10.71 -3.98
N GLU A 18 7.86 -10.75 -5.23
CA GLU A 18 9.15 -10.15 -5.60
C GLU A 18 9.20 -8.65 -5.31
N LEU A 19 8.12 -7.91 -5.60
CA LEU A 19 8.04 -6.48 -5.32
C LEU A 19 7.94 -6.20 -3.82
N SER A 20 7.20 -7.04 -3.07
CA SER A 20 7.08 -6.93 -1.61
C SER A 20 8.43 -7.15 -0.93
N ILE A 21 9.19 -8.17 -1.34
CA ILE A 21 10.55 -8.41 -0.84
C ILE A 21 11.45 -7.19 -1.09
N LYS A 22 11.38 -6.60 -2.28
CA LYS A 22 12.18 -5.40 -2.61
C LYS A 22 11.75 -4.16 -1.84
N MET A 23 10.49 -4.04 -1.50
CA MET A 23 9.99 -2.97 -0.62
C MET A 23 10.62 -3.08 0.76
N CYS A 24 10.86 -4.30 1.22
CA CYS A 24 11.38 -4.61 2.54
C CYS A 24 12.91 -4.76 2.60
N GLU A 25 13.63 -4.57 1.48
CA GLU A 25 15.10 -4.63 1.48
C GLU A 25 15.68 -3.57 2.44
N GLY A 26 16.16 -4.04 3.59
CA GLY A 26 16.75 -3.22 4.66
C GLY A 26 15.91 -3.14 5.95
N ASP A 27 14.64 -3.50 5.91
CA ASP A 27 13.73 -3.51 7.07
C ASP A 27 13.10 -4.89 7.23
N TYR A 28 12.81 -5.27 8.49
CA TYR A 28 12.10 -6.52 8.77
C TYR A 28 10.61 -6.36 8.43
N CYS A 29 10.18 -6.93 7.33
CA CYS A 29 8.78 -6.95 6.89
C CYS A 29 8.04 -8.27 7.22
N GLY A 30 8.57 -9.09 8.09
CA GLY A 30 8.04 -10.42 8.36
C GLY A 30 8.41 -11.47 7.30
N GLU A 31 7.99 -12.69 7.51
CA GLU A 31 8.09 -13.74 6.51
C GLU A 31 7.02 -13.49 5.43
N HIS A 32 7.43 -13.41 4.17
CA HIS A 32 6.51 -13.42 3.04
C HIS A 32 6.14 -14.87 2.75
N ASP A 33 5.09 -15.35 3.42
CA ASP A 33 4.49 -16.62 3.08
C ASP A 33 3.65 -16.44 1.81
N ASP A 34 3.91 -17.28 0.80
CA ASP A 34 3.16 -17.29 -0.46
C ASP A 34 1.65 -17.45 -0.21
N ASP A 35 1.27 -18.24 0.79
CA ASP A 35 -0.12 -18.47 1.17
C ASP A 35 -0.76 -17.21 1.75
N ASP A 36 -0.04 -16.41 2.54
CA ASP A 36 -0.55 -15.15 3.09
C ASP A 36 -0.78 -14.11 1.98
N VAL A 37 0.13 -14.01 1.03
CA VAL A 37 -0.02 -13.11 -0.13
C VAL A 37 -1.17 -13.57 -1.01
N LEU A 38 -1.29 -14.87 -1.27
CA LEU A 38 -2.40 -15.43 -2.05
C LEU A 38 -3.75 -15.19 -1.38
N ASN A 39 -3.84 -15.41 -0.07
CA ASN A 39 -5.04 -15.15 0.72
C ASN A 39 -5.43 -13.65 0.66
N ALA A 40 -4.46 -12.75 0.75
CA ALA A 40 -4.68 -11.32 0.59
C ALA A 40 -5.23 -10.97 -0.81
N MET A 41 -4.66 -11.56 -1.87
CA MET A 41 -5.11 -11.36 -3.25
C MET A 41 -6.52 -11.89 -3.52
N GLN A 42 -6.97 -12.89 -2.80
CA GLN A 42 -8.31 -13.49 -2.90
C GLN A 42 -9.33 -12.83 -1.97
N ASN A 43 -8.90 -11.96 -1.06
CA ASN A 43 -9.78 -11.29 -0.12
C ASN A 43 -10.56 -10.16 -0.82
N PRO A 44 -11.91 -10.19 -0.86
CA PRO A 44 -12.71 -9.16 -1.52
C PRO A 44 -12.62 -7.77 -0.85
N LYS A 45 -12.05 -7.69 0.36
CA LYS A 45 -11.78 -6.42 1.07
C LYS A 45 -10.37 -5.90 0.85
N MET A 46 -9.64 -6.46 -0.08
CA MET A 46 -8.28 -6.05 -0.44
C MET A 46 -8.14 -5.94 -1.96
N ALA A 47 -7.26 -5.05 -2.40
CA ALA A 47 -6.85 -4.97 -3.79
C ALA A 47 -5.35 -4.65 -3.88
N ILE A 48 -4.73 -5.15 -4.93
CA ILE A 48 -3.35 -4.87 -5.26
C ILE A 48 -3.33 -4.32 -6.70
N PHE A 49 -2.63 -3.23 -6.91
CA PHE A 49 -2.41 -2.64 -8.23
C PHE A 49 -0.93 -2.71 -8.58
N ILE A 50 -0.63 -3.00 -9.84
CA ILE A 50 0.74 -3.14 -10.34
C ILE A 50 0.95 -2.17 -11.50
N ALA A 51 2.11 -1.52 -11.49
CA ALA A 51 2.62 -0.71 -12.60
C ALA A 51 3.65 -1.51 -13.40
N PHE A 52 3.54 -1.48 -14.73
CA PHE A 52 4.42 -2.19 -15.65
C PHE A 52 5.09 -1.22 -16.64
N ASP A 53 6.37 -1.41 -16.90
CA ASP A 53 7.08 -0.86 -18.05
C ASP A 53 7.25 -2.00 -19.06
N ALA A 54 6.45 -1.99 -20.11
CA ALA A 54 6.20 -3.16 -20.96
C ALA A 54 5.75 -4.37 -20.14
N ASP A 55 6.49 -5.46 -20.14
CA ASP A 55 6.19 -6.68 -19.38
C ASP A 55 6.87 -6.74 -18.00
N LYS A 56 7.60 -5.69 -17.64
CA LYS A 56 8.32 -5.64 -16.37
C LYS A 56 7.52 -4.90 -15.31
N ALA A 57 7.20 -5.57 -14.22
CA ALA A 57 6.62 -4.92 -13.05
C ALA A 57 7.64 -3.98 -12.37
N VAL A 58 7.25 -2.72 -12.16
CA VAL A 58 8.13 -1.66 -11.68
C VAL A 58 7.64 -1.00 -10.39
N GLY A 59 6.44 -1.31 -9.96
CA GLY A 59 5.87 -0.85 -8.71
C GLY A 59 4.54 -1.50 -8.42
N PHE A 60 4.09 -1.40 -7.18
CA PHE A 60 2.78 -1.88 -6.74
C PHE A 60 2.24 -1.04 -5.60
N SER A 61 0.94 -1.17 -5.33
CA SER A 61 0.27 -0.70 -4.14
C SER A 61 -0.70 -1.74 -3.63
N ARG A 62 -0.94 -1.72 -2.31
CA ARG A 62 -1.89 -2.59 -1.63
C ARG A 62 -2.83 -1.76 -0.77
N VAL A 63 -4.13 -2.00 -0.90
CA VAL A 63 -5.20 -1.33 -0.18
C VAL A 63 -6.13 -2.33 0.44
N ASP A 64 -6.61 -2.05 1.63
CA ASP A 64 -7.64 -2.83 2.31
C ASP A 64 -8.75 -1.93 2.86
N ILE A 65 -9.92 -2.54 3.11
CA ILE A 65 -11.05 -1.88 3.76
C ILE A 65 -11.10 -2.31 5.22
N ARG A 66 -11.08 -1.32 6.10
CA ARG A 66 -11.13 -1.52 7.55
C ARG A 66 -12.45 -1.01 8.12
N HIS A 67 -12.97 -1.75 9.09
CA HIS A 67 -14.17 -1.40 9.87
C HIS A 67 -13.84 -1.00 11.31
N GLU A 68 -12.59 -1.14 11.70
CA GLU A 68 -12.04 -0.68 12.97
C GLU A 68 -11.30 0.64 12.75
N SER A 69 -11.32 1.52 13.73
CA SER A 69 -10.66 2.83 13.63
C SER A 69 -9.19 2.70 13.22
N ILE A 70 -8.79 3.48 12.23
CA ILE A 70 -7.42 3.56 11.71
C ILE A 70 -6.81 4.95 11.95
N TRP A 71 -7.27 5.64 13.00
CA TRP A 71 -6.79 6.98 13.38
C TRP A 71 -6.98 8.05 12.30
N THR A 72 -8.09 7.94 11.58
CA THR A 72 -8.58 8.93 10.61
C THR A 72 -9.27 10.12 11.32
N GLU A 73 -9.60 11.16 10.57
CA GLU A 73 -10.32 12.33 11.12
C GLU A 73 -11.78 12.00 11.47
N SER A 74 -12.37 11.03 10.76
CA SER A 74 -13.72 10.54 10.98
C SER A 74 -13.77 9.30 11.87
N ASP A 75 -14.72 9.26 12.81
CA ASP A 75 -15.01 8.07 13.63
C ASP A 75 -15.99 7.10 12.96
N ILE A 76 -16.41 7.38 11.72
CA ILE A 76 -17.40 6.59 10.99
C ILE A 76 -16.77 5.97 9.76
N GLY A 77 -16.58 4.62 9.79
CA GLY A 77 -16.13 3.82 8.67
C GLY A 77 -17.24 3.33 7.74
N PRO A 78 -16.92 2.54 6.71
CA PRO A 78 -15.62 1.91 6.47
C PRO A 78 -14.55 2.87 5.98
N TRP A 79 -13.29 2.54 6.26
CA TRP A 79 -12.12 3.30 5.82
C TRP A 79 -11.30 2.50 4.81
N GLY A 80 -10.84 3.16 3.75
CA GLY A 80 -9.77 2.65 2.92
C GLY A 80 -8.43 2.82 3.63
N HIS A 81 -7.55 1.85 3.52
CA HIS A 81 -6.22 1.91 4.13
C HIS A 81 -5.15 1.50 3.12
N LEU A 82 -4.21 2.41 2.86
CA LEU A 82 -3.03 2.10 2.07
C LEU A 82 -2.06 1.30 2.94
N ASP A 83 -2.00 0.00 2.71
CA ASP A 83 -1.16 -0.91 3.48
C ASP A 83 0.28 -0.99 2.95
N GLY A 84 0.49 -0.66 1.69
CA GLY A 84 1.81 -0.58 1.10
C GLY A 84 1.81 0.08 -0.27
N ILE A 85 2.90 0.79 -0.56
CA ILE A 85 3.17 1.36 -1.88
C ILE A 85 4.67 1.36 -2.15
N PHE A 86 5.06 0.85 -3.30
CA PHE A 86 6.46 0.73 -3.66
C PHE A 86 6.68 0.96 -5.16
N VAL A 87 7.77 1.64 -5.48
CA VAL A 87 8.25 1.83 -6.86
C VAL A 87 9.76 1.60 -6.87
N LEU A 88 10.22 0.77 -7.80
CA LEU A 88 11.65 0.52 -8.01
C LEU A 88 12.42 1.83 -8.15
N SER A 89 13.59 1.94 -7.52
CA SER A 89 14.34 3.20 -7.35
C SER A 89 14.55 3.96 -8.67
N LYS A 90 14.88 3.27 -9.75
CA LYS A 90 15.10 3.89 -11.07
C LYS A 90 13.83 4.42 -11.75
N TYR A 91 12.64 4.07 -11.23
CA TYR A 91 11.35 4.53 -11.73
C TYR A 91 10.67 5.57 -10.83
N ARG A 92 11.33 5.94 -9.71
CA ARG A 92 10.81 6.96 -8.79
C ARG A 92 10.82 8.35 -9.40
N ASN A 93 10.06 9.26 -8.78
CA ASN A 93 9.91 10.67 -9.20
C ASN A 93 9.35 10.86 -10.63
N GLN A 94 8.59 9.88 -11.13
CA GLN A 94 7.96 9.88 -12.45
C GLN A 94 6.42 9.79 -12.38
N GLY A 95 5.84 10.03 -11.20
CA GLY A 95 4.39 10.03 -11.01
C GLY A 95 3.76 8.64 -10.81
N ILE A 96 4.55 7.55 -10.87
CA ILE A 96 3.99 6.18 -10.80
C ILE A 96 3.27 5.92 -9.47
N ALA A 97 3.87 6.32 -8.34
CA ALA A 97 3.26 6.14 -7.03
C ALA A 97 1.95 6.92 -6.89
N GLN A 98 1.85 8.12 -7.47
CA GLN A 98 0.63 8.92 -7.46
C GLN A 98 -0.51 8.22 -8.21
N VAL A 99 -0.22 7.59 -9.35
CA VAL A 99 -1.23 6.84 -10.10
C VAL A 99 -1.67 5.59 -9.33
N LEU A 100 -0.73 4.84 -8.77
CA LEU A 100 -1.04 3.68 -7.93
C LEU A 100 -1.89 4.06 -6.71
N LEU A 101 -1.57 5.18 -6.04
CA LEU A 101 -2.36 5.71 -4.93
C LEU A 101 -3.77 6.08 -5.38
N ALA A 102 -3.90 6.81 -6.49
CA ALA A 102 -5.22 7.19 -7.03
C ALA A 102 -6.09 5.97 -7.33
N MET A 103 -5.52 4.90 -7.87
CA MET A 103 -6.24 3.63 -8.08
C MET A 103 -6.73 3.01 -6.77
N CYS A 104 -5.92 3.07 -5.70
CA CYS A 104 -6.32 2.60 -4.38
C CYS A 104 -7.47 3.45 -3.80
N GLU A 105 -7.39 4.77 -3.94
CA GLU A 105 -8.43 5.69 -3.47
C GLU A 105 -9.74 5.50 -4.23
N ASP A 106 -9.69 5.35 -5.56
CA ASP A 106 -10.87 5.10 -6.38
C ASP A 106 -11.53 3.78 -6.02
N TRP A 107 -10.75 2.72 -5.87
CA TRP A 107 -11.25 1.43 -5.41
C TRP A 107 -11.88 1.51 -4.02
N ALA A 108 -11.29 2.24 -3.08
CA ALA A 108 -11.88 2.46 -1.76
C ALA A 108 -13.23 3.21 -1.85
N ARG A 109 -13.32 4.26 -2.69
CA ARG A 109 -14.59 4.98 -2.92
C ARG A 109 -15.68 4.08 -3.50
N GLU A 110 -15.34 3.24 -4.48
CA GLU A 110 -16.25 2.26 -5.09
C GLU A 110 -16.77 1.24 -4.06
N ASN A 111 -16.00 0.98 -3.00
CA ASN A 111 -16.38 0.12 -1.89
C ASN A 111 -17.00 0.86 -0.71
N GLY A 112 -17.42 2.12 -0.90
CA GLY A 112 -18.19 2.90 0.07
C GLY A 112 -17.35 3.62 1.13
N CYS A 113 -16.02 3.64 1.00
CA CYS A 113 -15.16 4.40 1.90
C CYS A 113 -15.23 5.89 1.59
N VAL A 114 -15.33 6.71 2.63
CA VAL A 114 -15.37 8.18 2.52
C VAL A 114 -14.08 8.83 2.97
N GLU A 115 -13.19 8.06 3.59
CA GLU A 115 -11.91 8.51 4.10
C GLU A 115 -10.85 7.43 3.86
N PHE A 116 -9.60 7.87 3.68
CA PHE A 116 -8.49 7.02 3.30
C PHE A 116 -7.30 7.27 4.22
N GLY A 117 -6.86 6.25 4.93
CA GLY A 117 -5.75 6.31 5.86
C GLY A 117 -4.52 5.57 5.37
N SER A 118 -3.41 5.84 6.03
CA SER A 118 -2.14 5.12 5.88
C SER A 118 -1.29 5.33 7.12
N ASP A 119 -0.21 4.58 7.22
CA ASP A 119 0.80 4.76 8.25
C ASP A 119 2.21 4.55 7.69
N CYS A 120 3.20 4.94 8.44
CA CYS A 120 4.60 4.62 8.19
C CYS A 120 5.38 4.62 9.50
N ASP A 121 6.54 3.97 9.50
CA ASP A 121 7.45 4.01 10.62
C ASP A 121 7.91 5.43 10.92
N PHE A 122 8.13 5.71 12.20
CA PHE A 122 8.43 7.06 12.71
C PHE A 122 9.67 7.69 12.06
N ASP A 123 10.66 6.90 11.70
CA ASP A 123 11.93 7.31 11.08
C ASP A 123 11.94 7.15 9.55
N ASN A 124 10.81 6.77 8.94
CA ASN A 124 10.68 6.70 7.48
C ASN A 124 10.32 8.07 6.87
N ASP A 125 11.30 8.98 6.85
CA ASP A 125 11.15 10.33 6.31
C ASP A 125 10.68 10.35 4.85
N GLY A 126 11.13 9.39 4.05
CA GLY A 126 10.73 9.27 2.64
C GLY A 126 9.24 9.01 2.49
N SER A 127 8.70 8.11 3.30
CA SER A 127 7.27 7.82 3.34
C SER A 127 6.47 9.01 3.87
N LEU A 128 6.91 9.66 4.94
CA LEU A 128 6.26 10.86 5.48
C LEU A 128 6.15 11.97 4.41
N VAL A 129 7.24 12.26 3.72
CA VAL A 129 7.24 13.27 2.64
C VAL A 129 6.31 12.89 1.49
N PHE A 130 6.28 11.61 1.11
CA PHE A 130 5.35 11.11 0.09
C PHE A 130 3.90 11.36 0.50
N HIS A 131 3.50 10.94 1.71
CA HIS A 131 2.13 11.09 2.21
C HIS A 131 1.69 12.56 2.27
N LEU A 132 2.53 13.45 2.80
CA LEU A 132 2.23 14.89 2.85
C LEU A 132 2.05 15.50 1.46
N LYS A 133 2.91 15.14 0.48
CA LYS A 133 2.77 15.58 -0.91
C LYS A 133 1.53 15.00 -1.61
N ALA A 134 1.10 13.83 -1.20
CA ALA A 134 -0.12 13.18 -1.70
C ALA A 134 -1.41 13.73 -1.07
N GLY A 135 -1.30 14.66 -0.12
CA GLY A 135 -2.45 15.34 0.50
C GLY A 135 -2.94 14.72 1.81
N PHE A 136 -2.20 13.74 2.35
CA PHE A 136 -2.51 13.22 3.70
C PHE A 136 -2.14 14.23 4.78
N ASN A 137 -2.91 14.23 5.87
CA ASN A 137 -2.59 14.94 7.09
C ASN A 137 -2.08 13.97 8.16
N VAL A 138 -1.12 14.39 8.97
CA VAL A 138 -0.72 13.61 10.14
C VAL A 138 -1.80 13.74 11.20
N THR A 139 -2.51 12.64 11.46
CA THR A 139 -3.60 12.59 12.45
C THR A 139 -3.13 12.08 13.80
N HIS A 140 -2.18 11.14 13.82
CA HIS A 140 -1.75 10.49 15.05
C HIS A 140 -0.29 10.03 15.00
N ARG A 141 0.35 9.94 16.18
CA ARG A 141 1.67 9.32 16.36
C ARG A 141 1.60 8.35 17.50
N LEU A 142 2.16 7.15 17.33
CA LEU A 142 2.05 6.05 18.26
C LEU A 142 3.42 5.55 18.70
N ILE A 143 3.52 5.14 19.98
CA ILE A 143 4.71 4.46 20.55
C ILE A 143 4.24 3.10 21.06
N HIS A 144 4.90 2.04 20.61
CA HIS A 144 4.62 0.67 21.05
C HIS A 144 5.54 0.26 22.20
N PHE A 145 5.00 -0.44 23.18
CA PHE A 145 5.75 -1.00 24.29
C PHE A 145 5.55 -2.50 24.38
N SER A 146 6.59 -3.25 24.74
CA SER A 146 6.50 -4.67 25.01
C SER A 146 7.29 -5.04 26.28
N LYS A 147 6.90 -6.11 26.95
CA LYS A 147 7.58 -6.67 28.12
C LYS A 147 7.48 -8.20 28.07
N LYS A 148 8.60 -8.89 28.24
CA LYS A 148 8.59 -10.34 28.47
C LYS A 148 8.10 -10.64 29.89
N LEU A 149 7.26 -11.68 30.03
CA LEU A 149 6.73 -12.17 31.32
C LEU A 149 7.56 -13.34 31.85
#